data_dfa2deec309f64fb7ec7f70d0161624c
#
_entry.id   dfa2deec309f64fb7ec7f70d0161624c
#
_cell.length_a   1.000
_cell.length_b   1.000
_cell.length_c   1.000
_cell.angle_alpha   90.00
_cell.angle_beta   90.00
_cell.angle_gamma   90.00
#
_symmetry.space_group_name_H-M   'P 1'
#
loop_
_entity.id
_entity.type
_entity.pdbx_description
1 polymer ?
#
loop_
_entity_poly.entity_id
_entity_poly.type
_entity_poly.pdbx_seq_one_letter_code
_entity_poly.pdbx_strand_id
1 'polypeptide(L)'
;MDRPGALPTYSPSRISTYESCPRQYKYRYIDRIPRDEESIEAFLGSRVHEALNKLYRDLQLGKPLSLPDLLAYYEWDWGRRWHDQVKIVKQDFSIEHYKGIGGRCLVNYYQAHKPFDRGQTLGLEHKVTSSLDQAGRYRIQGYVDRLVRVRPGHYEVHDYKTSGRLPAQDQIDGDRQLALYQLGVVGMWPDAEEIELVWHYLAFGKELRSRRTPEALERLKTATIALIDRIEADTEFTPIKSLLCQWCAYQDICPIWTERTPETEALPVNLPGGFGSKGVSAQDDETRLDFRSFLREALLEAIRAAAETEAGEVRVSEDGQLWVHLDEPTEPDATNEAADGWILLSEESLSLLLRQVERGRWSAEIVEKLERYLASDPLGNIT
;
A
#
# COMPACT_ATOMS: atom_id res chain seq x y z
N MET A 1 22.14 10.51 -12.20
CA MET A 1 22.83 10.59 -13.52
C MET A 1 23.96 9.59 -13.49
N ASP A 2 23.83 8.51 -14.27
CA ASP A 2 24.90 7.54 -14.41
C ASP A 2 26.09 8.25 -15.08
N ARG A 3 27.28 8.06 -14.51
CA ARG A 3 28.50 8.62 -15.09
C ARG A 3 28.74 7.96 -16.46
N PRO A 4 29.19 8.72 -17.50
CA PRO A 4 29.59 8.12 -18.76
C PRO A 4 30.64 7.02 -18.52
N GLY A 5 30.32 5.77 -18.91
CA GLY A 5 31.17 4.61 -18.70
C GLY A 5 30.83 3.76 -17.47
N ALA A 6 29.84 4.11 -16.64
CA ALA A 6 29.34 3.24 -15.60
C ALA A 6 28.48 2.12 -16.20
N LEU A 7 28.73 0.88 -15.76
CA LEU A 7 27.88 -0.25 -16.15
C LEU A 7 26.44 -0.04 -15.70
N PRO A 8 25.45 -0.40 -16.53
CA PRO A 8 24.05 -0.20 -16.18
C PRO A 8 23.69 -1.02 -14.94
N THR A 9 22.88 -0.39 -14.07
CA THR A 9 22.32 -1.05 -12.88
C THR A 9 20.85 -1.35 -13.13
N TYR A 10 20.44 -2.58 -12.89
CA TYR A 10 19.08 -3.03 -13.09
C TYR A 10 18.32 -3.08 -11.76
N SER A 11 17.01 -2.94 -11.83
CA SER A 11 16.10 -3.22 -10.70
C SER A 11 15.08 -4.27 -11.14
N PRO A 12 14.47 -5.02 -10.20
CA PRO A 12 13.38 -5.93 -10.53
C PRO A 12 12.28 -5.27 -11.37
N SER A 13 11.87 -4.04 -11.01
CA SER A 13 10.86 -3.28 -11.76
C SER A 13 11.33 -2.89 -13.17
N ARG A 14 12.62 -2.52 -13.34
CA ARG A 14 13.19 -2.22 -14.65
C ARG A 14 13.14 -3.44 -15.57
N ILE A 15 13.52 -4.61 -15.05
CA ILE A 15 13.50 -5.88 -15.78
C ILE A 15 12.06 -6.27 -16.13
N SER A 16 11.12 -6.19 -15.17
CA SER A 16 9.72 -6.50 -15.39
C SER A 16 9.04 -5.57 -16.41
N THR A 17 9.48 -4.31 -16.50
CA THR A 17 9.00 -3.39 -17.54
C THR A 17 9.37 -3.90 -18.94
N TYR A 18 10.57 -4.44 -19.14
CA TYR A 18 10.97 -5.02 -20.42
C TYR A 18 10.15 -6.25 -20.79
N GLU A 19 9.96 -7.16 -19.84
CA GLU A 19 9.15 -8.36 -20.05
C GLU A 19 7.69 -8.02 -20.35
N SER A 20 7.15 -6.99 -19.73
CA SER A 20 5.77 -6.54 -19.98
C SER A 20 5.64 -5.87 -21.35
N CYS A 21 6.59 -5.00 -21.71
CA CYS A 21 6.62 -4.32 -22.99
C CYS A 21 8.02 -3.74 -23.29
N PRO A 22 8.81 -4.32 -24.22
CA PRO A 22 10.11 -3.77 -24.61
C PRO A 22 10.03 -2.31 -25.06
N ARG A 23 8.97 -1.92 -25.78
CA ARG A 23 8.79 -0.52 -26.23
C ARG A 23 8.64 0.45 -25.06
N GLN A 24 7.87 0.09 -24.01
CA GLN A 24 7.76 0.88 -22.79
C GLN A 24 9.12 0.99 -22.06
N TYR A 25 9.86 -0.11 -22.01
CA TYR A 25 11.22 -0.13 -21.47
C TYR A 25 12.12 0.85 -22.23
N LYS A 26 12.10 0.82 -23.58
CA LYS A 26 12.89 1.75 -24.40
C LYS A 26 12.59 3.19 -24.07
N TYR A 27 11.31 3.58 -24.10
CA TYR A 27 10.90 4.96 -23.82
C TYR A 27 11.33 5.42 -22.41
N ARG A 28 11.17 4.55 -21.41
CA ARG A 28 11.43 4.91 -20.02
C ARG A 28 12.91 4.92 -19.65
N TYR A 29 13.69 3.92 -20.11
CA TYR A 29 15.06 3.69 -19.63
C TYR A 29 16.16 3.98 -20.65
N ILE A 30 15.88 3.90 -21.94
CA ILE A 30 16.84 4.19 -23.01
C ILE A 30 16.66 5.62 -23.48
N ASP A 31 15.48 5.96 -23.99
CA ASP A 31 15.17 7.29 -24.55
C ASP A 31 14.91 8.30 -23.42
N ARG A 32 14.56 7.82 -22.21
CA ARG A 32 14.30 8.63 -20.99
C ARG A 32 13.27 9.71 -21.21
N ILE A 33 12.20 9.39 -21.94
CA ILE A 33 11.09 10.32 -22.20
C ILE A 33 10.37 10.59 -20.88
N PRO A 34 10.37 11.82 -20.38
CA PRO A 34 9.75 12.13 -19.10
C PRO A 34 8.23 11.99 -19.19
N ARG A 35 7.62 11.47 -18.13
CA ARG A 35 6.18 11.37 -17.93
C ARG A 35 5.87 11.65 -16.47
N ASP A 36 4.98 12.60 -16.28
CA ASP A 36 4.51 12.99 -14.93
C ASP A 36 3.21 12.25 -14.56
N GLU A 37 2.65 11.47 -15.52
CA GLU A 37 1.44 10.70 -15.30
C GLU A 37 1.70 9.50 -14.39
N GLU A 38 0.85 9.34 -13.39
CA GLU A 38 0.83 8.24 -12.45
C GLU A 38 -0.57 7.64 -12.39
N SER A 39 -0.69 6.30 -12.34
CA SER A 39 -1.99 5.70 -12.10
C SER A 39 -2.42 5.86 -10.65
N ILE A 40 -3.72 5.94 -10.40
CA ILE A 40 -4.27 6.05 -9.03
C ILE A 40 -3.86 4.84 -8.17
N GLU A 41 -3.70 3.65 -8.78
CA GLU A 41 -3.23 2.46 -8.07
C GLU A 41 -1.77 2.61 -7.59
N ALA A 42 -0.90 3.20 -8.40
CA ALA A 42 0.49 3.47 -8.03
C ALA A 42 0.56 4.58 -6.98
N PHE A 43 -0.23 5.64 -7.15
CA PHE A 43 -0.36 6.72 -6.17
C PHE A 43 -0.82 6.19 -4.81
N LEU A 44 -1.91 5.40 -4.76
CA LEU A 44 -2.40 4.73 -3.56
C LEU A 44 -1.31 3.88 -2.90
N GLY A 45 -0.65 3.02 -3.69
CA GLY A 45 0.45 2.19 -3.20
C GLY A 45 1.53 3.02 -2.51
N SER A 46 1.99 4.10 -3.15
CA SER A 46 3.00 5.00 -2.61
C SER A 46 2.57 5.66 -1.29
N ARG A 47 1.28 6.04 -1.16
CA ARG A 47 0.75 6.66 0.09
C ARG A 47 0.68 5.65 1.24
N VAL A 48 0.28 4.40 0.96
CA VAL A 48 0.24 3.32 1.96
C VAL A 48 1.66 2.98 2.43
N HIS A 49 2.62 2.82 1.51
CA HIS A 49 4.02 2.57 1.86
C HIS A 49 4.60 3.69 2.73
N GLU A 50 4.33 4.97 2.40
CA GLU A 50 4.81 6.10 3.20
C GLU A 50 4.19 6.12 4.61
N ALA A 51 2.91 5.77 4.74
CA ALA A 51 2.25 5.67 6.05
C ALA A 51 2.86 4.54 6.90
N LEU A 52 3.13 3.36 6.32
CA LEU A 52 3.79 2.26 7.02
C LEU A 52 5.25 2.59 7.36
N ASN A 53 5.95 3.28 6.46
CA ASN A 53 7.31 3.79 6.73
C ASN A 53 7.30 4.75 7.94
N LYS A 54 6.35 5.68 7.98
CA LYS A 54 6.18 6.58 9.14
C LYS A 54 5.92 5.81 10.42
N LEU A 55 5.02 4.82 10.39
CA LEU A 55 4.70 3.98 11.55
C LEU A 55 5.97 3.38 12.17
N TYR A 56 6.79 2.71 11.37
CA TYR A 56 8.00 2.06 11.87
C TYR A 56 9.12 3.04 12.22
N ARG A 57 9.23 4.15 11.51
CA ARG A 57 10.18 5.22 11.84
C ARG A 57 9.86 5.83 13.22
N ASP A 58 8.59 6.10 13.49
CA ASP A 58 8.17 6.66 14.77
C ASP A 58 8.32 5.64 15.91
N LEU A 59 8.05 4.35 15.65
CA LEU A 59 8.34 3.27 16.60
C LEU A 59 9.83 3.20 16.96
N GLN A 60 10.74 3.33 16.01
CA GLN A 60 12.19 3.38 16.25
C GLN A 60 12.59 4.57 17.14
N LEU A 61 11.83 5.66 17.09
CA LEU A 61 12.02 6.86 17.91
C LEU A 61 11.31 6.77 19.28
N GLY A 62 10.69 5.63 19.62
CA GLY A 62 9.93 5.46 20.85
C GLY A 62 8.60 6.22 20.86
N LYS A 63 8.05 6.54 19.68
CA LYS A 63 6.78 7.27 19.51
C LYS A 63 5.77 6.40 18.76
N PRO A 64 5.17 5.39 19.42
CA PRO A 64 4.20 4.53 18.77
C PRO A 64 3.00 5.36 18.28
N LEU A 65 2.64 5.20 17.00
CA LEU A 65 1.43 5.79 16.44
C LEU A 65 0.22 4.97 16.83
N SER A 66 -0.87 5.62 17.20
CA SER A 66 -2.18 4.99 17.25
C SER A 66 -2.72 4.77 15.84
N LEU A 67 -3.70 3.87 15.70
CA LEU A 67 -4.36 3.67 14.40
C LEU A 67 -5.00 4.96 13.86
N PRO A 68 -5.73 5.75 14.66
CA PRO A 68 -6.24 7.05 14.21
C PRO A 68 -5.16 8.01 13.71
N ASP A 69 -4.01 8.09 14.41
CA ASP A 69 -2.90 8.96 13.98
C ASP A 69 -2.28 8.49 12.67
N LEU A 70 -2.17 7.16 12.48
CA LEU A 70 -1.69 6.59 11.23
C LEU A 70 -2.61 6.92 10.04
N LEU A 71 -3.93 6.78 10.25
CA LEU A 71 -4.94 7.13 9.24
C LEU A 71 -4.98 8.64 8.97
N ALA A 72 -4.89 9.47 10.00
CA ALA A 72 -4.80 10.92 9.83
C ALA A 72 -3.55 11.35 9.05
N TYR A 73 -2.41 10.69 9.31
CA TYR A 73 -1.21 10.92 8.52
C TYR A 73 -1.40 10.51 7.04
N TYR A 74 -2.00 9.34 6.78
CA TYR A 74 -2.31 8.87 5.43
C TYR A 74 -3.20 9.88 4.66
N GLU A 75 -4.25 10.38 5.32
CA GLU A 75 -5.15 11.40 4.78
C GLU A 75 -4.40 12.69 4.43
N TRP A 76 -3.58 13.18 5.36
CA TRP A 76 -2.78 14.38 5.16
C TRP A 76 -1.77 14.21 4.02
N ASP A 77 -1.06 13.07 3.96
CA ASP A 77 -0.06 12.81 2.92
C ASP A 77 -0.73 12.63 1.56
N TRP A 78 -1.91 11.99 1.51
CA TRP A 78 -2.72 11.89 0.30
C TRP A 78 -3.05 13.29 -0.25
N GLY A 79 -3.64 14.18 0.54
CA GLY A 79 -4.00 15.53 0.12
C GLY A 79 -2.79 16.37 -0.29
N ARG A 80 -1.69 16.26 0.45
CA ARG A 80 -0.45 16.99 0.18
C ARG A 80 0.24 16.56 -1.13
N ARG A 81 0.12 15.28 -1.49
CA ARG A 81 0.81 14.69 -2.64
C ARG A 81 -0.08 14.59 -3.88
N TRP A 82 -1.37 14.83 -3.73
CA TRP A 82 -2.29 14.81 -4.85
C TRP A 82 -1.89 15.83 -5.93
N HIS A 83 -1.98 15.42 -7.19
CA HIS A 83 -1.72 16.27 -8.35
C HIS A 83 -2.58 15.83 -9.55
N ASP A 84 -2.81 16.74 -10.50
CA ASP A 84 -3.73 16.56 -11.64
C ASP A 84 -3.27 15.50 -12.67
N GLN A 85 -2.03 15.02 -12.55
CA GLN A 85 -1.48 13.96 -13.42
C GLN A 85 -1.79 12.56 -12.90
N VAL A 86 -2.47 12.42 -11.75
CA VAL A 86 -2.97 11.13 -11.27
C VAL A 86 -4.18 10.71 -12.11
N LYS A 87 -4.06 9.58 -12.80
CA LYS A 87 -5.09 9.07 -13.72
C LYS A 87 -5.86 7.91 -13.11
N ILE A 88 -7.19 7.99 -13.21
CA ILE A 88 -8.10 6.90 -12.92
C ILE A 88 -8.50 6.27 -14.26
N VAL A 89 -7.97 5.07 -14.53
CA VAL A 89 -8.30 4.33 -15.77
C VAL A 89 -9.69 3.69 -15.67
N LYS A 90 -10.04 3.16 -14.49
CA LYS A 90 -11.35 2.57 -14.22
C LYS A 90 -12.34 3.67 -13.81
N GLN A 91 -13.06 4.21 -14.77
CA GLN A 91 -13.95 5.36 -14.58
C GLN A 91 -15.15 5.11 -13.65
N ASP A 92 -15.45 3.85 -13.34
CA ASP A 92 -16.53 3.47 -12.41
C ASP A 92 -16.16 3.75 -10.94
N PHE A 93 -14.90 4.07 -10.64
CA PHE A 93 -14.41 4.29 -9.30
C PHE A 93 -13.96 5.74 -9.08
N SER A 94 -14.33 6.29 -7.93
CA SER A 94 -13.94 7.65 -7.52
C SER A 94 -12.56 7.67 -6.84
N ILE A 95 -12.02 8.87 -6.63
CA ILE A 95 -10.80 9.10 -5.84
C ILE A 95 -11.00 8.56 -4.41
N GLU A 96 -12.17 8.82 -3.82
CA GLU A 96 -12.53 8.41 -2.47
C GLU A 96 -12.58 6.89 -2.33
N HIS A 97 -13.03 6.18 -3.38
CA HIS A 97 -13.00 4.72 -3.42
C HIS A 97 -11.56 4.18 -3.27
N TYR A 98 -10.61 4.71 -4.06
CA TYR A 98 -9.20 4.30 -3.98
C TYR A 98 -8.57 4.69 -2.64
N LYS A 99 -8.90 5.88 -2.14
CA LYS A 99 -8.44 6.34 -0.84
C LYS A 99 -8.93 5.43 0.28
N GLY A 100 -10.19 5.01 0.21
CA GLY A 100 -10.78 4.03 1.13
C GLY A 100 -10.08 2.67 1.09
N ILE A 101 -9.69 2.17 -0.09
CA ILE A 101 -8.89 0.93 -0.21
C ILE A 101 -7.57 1.07 0.58
N GLY A 102 -6.85 2.19 0.41
CA GLY A 102 -5.60 2.41 1.14
C GLY A 102 -5.78 2.47 2.65
N GLY A 103 -6.85 3.13 3.11
CA GLY A 103 -7.22 3.16 4.54
C GLY A 103 -7.46 1.75 5.08
N ARG A 104 -8.24 0.91 4.39
CA ARG A 104 -8.44 -0.50 4.79
C ARG A 104 -7.14 -1.30 4.81
N CYS A 105 -6.25 -1.09 3.84
CA CYS A 105 -4.92 -1.71 3.84
C CYS A 105 -4.14 -1.41 5.13
N LEU A 106 -4.18 -0.15 5.59
CA LEU A 106 -3.51 0.27 6.83
C LEU A 106 -4.17 -0.31 8.07
N VAL A 107 -5.50 -0.34 8.12
CA VAL A 107 -6.26 -0.97 9.23
C VAL A 107 -5.91 -2.45 9.33
N ASN A 108 -6.01 -3.21 8.24
CA ASN A 108 -5.69 -4.63 8.22
C ASN A 108 -4.27 -4.91 8.71
N TYR A 109 -3.30 -4.11 8.24
CA TYR A 109 -1.90 -4.27 8.64
C TYR A 109 -1.70 -3.95 10.12
N TYR A 110 -2.25 -2.83 10.58
CA TYR A 110 -2.12 -2.38 11.96
C TYR A 110 -2.67 -3.40 12.95
N GLN A 111 -3.87 -3.92 12.69
CA GLN A 111 -4.51 -4.93 13.54
C GLN A 111 -3.73 -6.25 13.58
N ALA A 112 -3.22 -6.70 12.43
CA ALA A 112 -2.47 -7.95 12.33
C ALA A 112 -1.10 -7.90 13.02
N HIS A 113 -0.49 -6.71 13.15
CA HIS A 113 0.92 -6.59 13.58
C HIS A 113 1.12 -5.85 14.90
N LYS A 114 0.11 -5.18 15.48
CA LYS A 114 0.22 -4.59 16.82
C LYS A 114 0.53 -5.69 17.85
N PRO A 115 1.50 -5.52 18.76
CA PRO A 115 2.19 -4.28 19.17
C PRO A 115 3.47 -3.93 18.37
N PHE A 116 3.74 -4.51 17.19
CA PHE A 116 4.88 -4.25 16.30
C PHE A 116 6.25 -4.62 16.88
N ASP A 117 6.28 -5.59 17.77
CA ASP A 117 7.47 -6.06 18.51
C ASP A 117 8.20 -7.23 17.84
N ARG A 118 7.73 -7.66 16.67
CA ARG A 118 8.32 -8.76 15.92
C ARG A 118 9.65 -8.35 15.31
N GLY A 119 10.72 -8.60 16.02
CA GLY A 119 12.09 -8.35 15.59
C GLY A 119 12.49 -6.88 15.57
N GLN A 120 13.76 -6.66 15.24
CA GLN A 120 14.37 -5.33 15.11
C GLN A 120 14.30 -4.85 13.67
N THR A 121 13.61 -3.78 13.38
CA THR A 121 13.66 -3.13 12.06
C THR A 121 15.03 -2.49 11.86
N LEU A 122 15.79 -3.00 10.90
CA LEU A 122 17.14 -2.54 10.55
C LEU A 122 17.12 -1.45 9.49
N GLY A 123 16.14 -1.46 8.61
CA GLY A 123 16.02 -0.47 7.53
C GLY A 123 14.59 -0.36 7.03
N LEU A 124 14.24 0.86 6.63
CA LEU A 124 12.99 1.22 5.96
C LEU A 124 13.36 1.83 4.62
N GLU A 125 12.65 1.45 3.54
CA GLU A 125 13.04 1.80 2.17
C GLU A 125 14.55 1.57 1.95
N HIS A 126 15.01 0.43 2.46
CA HIS A 126 16.44 0.16 2.56
C HIS A 126 17.01 -0.23 1.21
N LYS A 127 17.96 0.57 0.72
CA LYS A 127 18.63 0.28 -0.54
C LYS A 127 19.53 -0.94 -0.42
N VAL A 128 19.27 -1.95 -1.25
CA VAL A 128 20.11 -3.13 -1.40
C VAL A 128 20.75 -3.14 -2.79
N THR A 129 21.98 -3.61 -2.86
CA THR A 129 22.71 -3.77 -4.11
C THR A 129 23.42 -5.12 -4.13
N SER A 130 23.46 -5.75 -5.30
CA SER A 130 24.17 -7.01 -5.50
C SER A 130 24.79 -7.07 -6.88
N SER A 131 25.91 -7.81 -7.01
CA SER A 131 26.40 -8.28 -8.30
C SER A 131 25.94 -9.71 -8.52
N LEU A 132 25.45 -10.01 -9.73
CA LEU A 132 25.05 -11.37 -10.10
C LEU A 132 26.21 -12.21 -10.57
N ASP A 133 27.33 -11.58 -10.89
CA ASP A 133 28.57 -12.20 -11.35
C ASP A 133 29.79 -11.71 -10.53
N GLN A 134 30.88 -12.43 -10.62
CA GLN A 134 32.12 -12.08 -9.92
C GLN A 134 32.82 -10.85 -10.53
N ALA A 135 32.61 -10.58 -11.82
CA ALA A 135 33.23 -9.46 -12.52
C ALA A 135 32.54 -8.11 -12.22
N GLY A 136 31.39 -8.12 -11.57
CA GLY A 136 30.63 -6.90 -11.26
C GLY A 136 29.95 -6.26 -12.47
N ARG A 137 29.78 -6.99 -13.58
CA ARG A 137 29.13 -6.52 -14.80
C ARG A 137 27.61 -6.39 -14.61
N TYR A 138 26.99 -7.40 -14.01
CA TYR A 138 25.55 -7.47 -13.85
C TYR A 138 25.13 -7.00 -12.45
N ARG A 139 24.76 -5.72 -12.37
CA ARG A 139 24.41 -5.08 -11.09
C ARG A 139 22.92 -4.99 -10.92
N ILE A 140 22.44 -5.43 -9.76
CA ILE A 140 21.06 -5.27 -9.32
C ILE A 140 21.01 -4.30 -8.14
N GLN A 141 19.98 -3.46 -8.13
CA GLN A 141 19.61 -2.63 -6.98
C GLN A 141 18.13 -2.65 -6.75
N GLY A 142 17.72 -2.39 -5.52
CA GLY A 142 16.33 -2.22 -5.16
C GLY A 142 16.18 -1.59 -3.80
N TYR A 143 14.94 -1.43 -3.38
CA TYR A 143 14.59 -0.90 -2.07
C TYR A 143 13.71 -1.93 -1.39
N VAL A 144 14.11 -2.35 -0.19
CA VAL A 144 13.34 -3.23 0.69
C VAL A 144 12.45 -2.33 1.54
N ASP A 145 11.14 -2.52 1.47
CA ASP A 145 10.21 -1.66 2.22
C ASP A 145 10.53 -1.70 3.70
N ARG A 146 10.74 -2.90 4.26
CA ARG A 146 11.20 -3.07 5.63
C ARG A 146 12.10 -4.29 5.76
N LEU A 147 13.32 -4.10 6.28
CA LEU A 147 14.26 -5.15 6.64
C LEU A 147 14.26 -5.37 8.14
N VAL A 148 14.07 -6.60 8.57
CA VAL A 148 13.95 -6.97 9.99
C VAL A 148 14.98 -8.04 10.35
N ARG A 149 15.60 -7.91 11.52
CA ARG A 149 16.33 -8.99 12.18
C ARG A 149 15.45 -9.55 13.30
N VAL A 150 14.95 -10.76 13.09
CA VAL A 150 14.09 -11.45 14.06
C VAL A 150 14.91 -11.95 15.25
N ARG A 151 16.08 -12.55 14.95
CA ARG A 151 17.09 -13.00 15.90
C ARG A 151 18.45 -13.00 15.21
N PRO A 152 19.57 -13.16 15.92
CA PRO A 152 20.89 -13.31 15.29
C PRO A 152 20.85 -14.39 14.19
N GLY A 153 21.35 -14.06 13.00
CA GLY A 153 21.38 -14.92 11.82
C GLY A 153 20.04 -15.05 11.05
N HIS A 154 18.92 -14.58 11.60
CA HIS A 154 17.63 -14.69 10.94
C HIS A 154 17.06 -13.31 10.56
N TYR A 155 16.81 -13.12 9.28
CA TYR A 155 16.33 -11.87 8.68
C TYR A 155 15.02 -12.07 7.91
N GLU A 156 14.18 -11.04 7.90
CA GLU A 156 12.97 -10.97 7.07
C GLU A 156 13.07 -9.78 6.12
N VAL A 157 12.75 -10.03 4.85
CA VAL A 157 12.66 -9.01 3.80
C VAL A 157 11.18 -8.80 3.50
N HIS A 158 10.63 -7.68 3.91
CA HIS A 158 9.21 -7.37 3.80
C HIS A 158 8.92 -6.47 2.59
N ASP A 159 7.81 -6.73 1.93
CA ASP A 159 7.27 -5.97 0.81
C ASP A 159 5.75 -5.82 0.95
N TYR A 160 5.25 -4.60 0.76
CA TYR A 160 3.85 -4.25 0.94
C TYR A 160 3.12 -4.21 -0.41
N LYS A 161 2.02 -4.95 -0.54
CA LYS A 161 1.21 -5.04 -1.75
C LYS A 161 -0.21 -4.54 -1.49
N THR A 162 -0.58 -3.47 -2.20
CA THR A 162 -1.95 -2.91 -2.16
C THR A 162 -2.84 -3.48 -3.27
N SER A 163 -2.34 -4.46 -4.03
CA SER A 163 -3.07 -5.05 -5.15
C SER A 163 -4.33 -5.77 -4.71
N GLY A 164 -5.39 -5.67 -5.51
CA GLY A 164 -6.65 -6.38 -5.30
C GLY A 164 -6.63 -7.85 -5.77
N ARG A 165 -5.45 -8.44 -5.92
CA ARG A 165 -5.28 -9.86 -6.27
C ARG A 165 -4.34 -10.53 -5.29
N LEU A 166 -4.81 -11.62 -4.69
CA LEU A 166 -3.98 -12.50 -3.86
C LEU A 166 -3.43 -13.62 -4.76
N PRO A 167 -2.09 -13.75 -4.93
CA PRO A 167 -1.50 -14.84 -5.69
C PRO A 167 -1.55 -16.17 -4.91
N ALA A 168 -1.43 -17.26 -5.65
CA ALA A 168 -1.19 -18.58 -5.05
C ALA A 168 0.27 -18.70 -4.55
N GLN A 169 0.52 -19.67 -3.65
CA GLN A 169 1.84 -19.83 -3.02
C GLN A 169 2.94 -20.14 -4.06
N ASP A 170 2.66 -20.92 -5.08
CA ASP A 170 3.60 -21.25 -6.16
C ASP A 170 4.05 -20.01 -6.95
N GLN A 171 3.18 -19.01 -7.11
CA GLN A 171 3.52 -17.73 -7.72
C GLN A 171 4.48 -16.93 -6.84
N ILE A 172 4.28 -16.97 -5.51
CA ILE A 172 5.18 -16.35 -4.54
C ILE A 172 6.52 -17.06 -4.49
N ASP A 173 6.53 -18.39 -4.54
CA ASP A 173 7.76 -19.19 -4.57
C ASP A 173 8.56 -18.97 -5.86
N GLY A 174 7.91 -18.55 -6.94
CA GLY A 174 8.52 -18.14 -8.20
C GLY A 174 8.87 -16.65 -8.29
N ASP A 175 8.44 -15.81 -7.34
CA ASP A 175 8.65 -14.36 -7.42
C ASP A 175 10.13 -13.99 -7.35
N ARG A 176 10.54 -13.13 -8.28
CA ARG A 176 11.93 -12.71 -8.44
C ARG A 176 12.31 -11.51 -7.57
N GLN A 177 11.36 -10.63 -7.28
CA GLN A 177 11.65 -9.32 -6.67
C GLN A 177 12.40 -9.46 -5.35
N LEU A 178 11.78 -10.09 -4.35
CA LEU A 178 12.39 -10.24 -3.03
C LEU A 178 13.57 -11.22 -3.05
N ALA A 179 13.57 -12.20 -3.95
CA ALA A 179 14.71 -13.11 -4.10
C ALA A 179 15.98 -12.38 -4.59
N LEU A 180 15.84 -11.39 -5.47
CA LEU A 180 16.95 -10.52 -5.86
C LEU A 180 17.39 -9.60 -4.71
N TYR A 181 16.45 -9.14 -3.87
CA TYR A 181 16.81 -8.36 -2.69
C TYR A 181 17.54 -9.21 -1.64
N GLN A 182 17.17 -10.48 -1.49
CA GLN A 182 17.89 -11.43 -0.63
C GLN A 182 19.38 -11.49 -0.96
N LEU A 183 19.77 -11.48 -2.25
CA LEU A 183 21.17 -11.45 -2.66
C LEU A 183 21.91 -10.21 -2.12
N GLY A 184 21.23 -9.06 -2.09
CA GLY A 184 21.80 -7.84 -1.51
C GLY A 184 21.93 -7.92 0.01
N VAL A 185 20.94 -8.51 0.68
CA VAL A 185 20.96 -8.71 2.14
C VAL A 185 22.11 -9.62 2.55
N VAL A 186 22.29 -10.77 1.88
CA VAL A 186 23.43 -11.68 2.15
C VAL A 186 24.77 -10.96 2.02
N GLY A 187 24.92 -10.07 1.03
CA GLY A 187 26.14 -9.29 0.84
C GLY A 187 26.40 -8.23 1.91
N MET A 188 25.36 -7.71 2.53
CA MET A 188 25.43 -6.64 3.55
C MET A 188 25.52 -7.18 4.98
N TRP A 189 24.92 -8.34 5.24
CA TRP A 189 24.88 -9.00 6.55
C TRP A 189 25.50 -10.41 6.44
N PRO A 190 26.82 -10.54 6.66
CA PRO A 190 27.51 -11.84 6.53
C PRO A 190 27.03 -12.90 7.54
N ASP A 191 26.36 -12.48 8.62
CA ASP A 191 25.76 -13.35 9.62
C ASP A 191 24.36 -13.85 9.21
N ALA A 192 23.84 -13.44 8.04
CA ALA A 192 22.52 -13.87 7.58
C ALA A 192 22.54 -15.33 7.12
N GLU A 193 22.16 -16.23 8.02
CA GLU A 193 22.06 -17.68 7.77
C GLU A 193 20.68 -18.07 7.23
N GLU A 194 19.63 -17.41 7.73
CA GLU A 194 18.23 -17.65 7.38
C GLU A 194 17.58 -16.35 6.92
N ILE A 195 17.05 -16.34 5.70
CA ILE A 195 16.34 -15.17 5.16
C ILE A 195 14.97 -15.62 4.70
N GLU A 196 13.96 -14.97 5.22
CA GLU A 196 12.56 -15.18 4.85
C GLU A 196 12.05 -13.99 4.05
N LEU A 197 11.38 -14.27 2.95
CA LEU A 197 10.77 -13.29 2.07
C LEU A 197 9.28 -13.18 2.43
N VAL A 198 8.81 -11.99 2.73
CA VAL A 198 7.48 -11.75 3.31
C VAL A 198 6.73 -10.72 2.48
N TRP A 199 5.63 -11.16 1.84
CA TRP A 199 4.72 -10.28 1.13
C TRP A 199 3.47 -10.03 1.96
N HIS A 200 3.19 -8.77 2.23
CA HIS A 200 1.96 -8.36 2.90
C HIS A 200 0.93 -7.93 1.87
N TYR A 201 -0.05 -8.77 1.57
CA TYR A 201 -1.19 -8.44 0.72
C TYR A 201 -2.24 -7.71 1.56
N LEU A 202 -2.03 -6.40 1.69
CA LEU A 202 -2.68 -5.52 2.66
C LEU A 202 -4.20 -5.46 2.50
N ALA A 203 -4.70 -5.45 1.25
CA ALA A 203 -6.14 -5.44 0.97
C ALA A 203 -6.86 -6.70 1.48
N PHE A 204 -6.13 -7.80 1.67
CA PHE A 204 -6.66 -9.08 2.14
C PHE A 204 -6.28 -9.37 3.60
N GLY A 205 -5.50 -8.52 4.26
CA GLY A 205 -4.95 -8.81 5.57
C GLY A 205 -4.13 -10.11 5.61
N LYS A 206 -3.49 -10.49 4.48
CA LYS A 206 -2.78 -11.77 4.34
C LYS A 206 -1.28 -11.55 4.18
N GLU A 207 -0.52 -12.42 4.84
CA GLU A 207 0.92 -12.51 4.73
C GLU A 207 1.27 -13.82 4.02
N LEU A 208 2.05 -13.73 2.95
CA LEU A 208 2.60 -14.88 2.24
C LEU A 208 4.11 -14.89 2.42
N ARG A 209 4.67 -16.06 2.65
CA ARG A 209 6.08 -16.23 2.98
C ARG A 209 6.74 -17.22 2.03
N SER A 210 8.01 -17.00 1.74
CA SER A 210 8.82 -17.92 0.95
C SER A 210 10.29 -17.85 1.36
N ARG A 211 11.03 -18.92 1.06
CA ARG A 211 12.49 -19.01 1.26
C ARG A 211 13.14 -19.47 -0.02
N ARG A 212 14.37 -19.06 -0.24
CA ARG A 212 15.17 -19.50 -1.39
C ARG A 212 16.36 -20.30 -0.92
N THR A 213 16.53 -21.48 -1.52
CA THR A 213 17.79 -22.23 -1.33
C THR A 213 18.94 -21.59 -2.09
N PRO A 214 20.20 -21.87 -1.71
CA PRO A 214 21.36 -21.38 -2.46
C PRO A 214 21.29 -21.76 -3.96
N GLU A 215 20.85 -22.97 -4.29
CA GLU A 215 20.71 -23.44 -5.67
C GLU A 215 19.61 -22.67 -6.42
N ALA A 216 18.52 -22.33 -5.75
CA ALA A 216 17.46 -21.50 -6.33
C ALA A 216 17.96 -20.09 -6.63
N LEU A 217 18.78 -19.51 -5.76
CA LEU A 217 19.40 -18.20 -5.97
C LEU A 217 20.43 -18.23 -7.13
N GLU A 218 21.21 -19.30 -7.29
CA GLU A 218 22.14 -19.43 -8.43
C GLU A 218 21.38 -19.57 -9.76
N ARG A 219 20.29 -20.34 -9.78
CA ARG A 219 19.41 -20.39 -10.96
C ARG A 219 18.80 -19.03 -11.28
N LEU A 220 18.38 -18.29 -10.26
CA LEU A 220 17.84 -16.94 -10.41
C LEU A 220 18.88 -15.97 -11.00
N LYS A 221 20.14 -16.00 -10.49
CA LYS A 221 21.23 -15.19 -11.05
C LYS A 221 21.44 -15.48 -12.52
N THR A 222 21.58 -16.77 -12.88
CA THR A 222 21.79 -17.21 -14.27
C THR A 222 20.64 -16.75 -15.20
N ALA A 223 19.40 -16.95 -14.78
CA ALA A 223 18.23 -16.52 -15.55
C ALA A 223 18.15 -14.99 -15.68
N THR A 224 18.52 -14.25 -14.62
CA THR A 224 18.51 -12.79 -14.64
C THR A 224 19.62 -12.23 -15.54
N ILE A 225 20.80 -12.82 -15.53
CA ILE A 225 21.91 -12.48 -16.45
C ILE A 225 21.47 -12.68 -17.89
N ALA A 226 20.93 -13.85 -18.23
CA ALA A 226 20.46 -14.14 -19.58
C ALA A 226 19.36 -13.15 -20.05
N LEU A 227 18.51 -12.71 -19.13
CA LEU A 227 17.49 -11.71 -19.43
C LEU A 227 18.10 -10.32 -19.65
N ILE A 228 19.11 -9.93 -18.87
CA ILE A 228 19.84 -8.66 -19.05
C ILE A 228 20.58 -8.69 -20.41
N ASP A 229 21.26 -9.79 -20.76
CA ASP A 229 21.92 -9.93 -22.05
C ASP A 229 20.92 -9.77 -23.21
N ARG A 230 19.72 -10.34 -23.09
CA ARG A 230 18.66 -10.17 -24.07
C ARG A 230 18.18 -8.71 -24.18
N ILE A 231 18.06 -8.00 -23.05
CA ILE A 231 17.69 -6.58 -23.01
C ILE A 231 18.76 -5.74 -23.72
N GLU A 232 20.05 -6.03 -23.45
CA GLU A 232 21.18 -5.28 -24.01
C GLU A 232 21.37 -5.57 -25.51
N ALA A 233 21.01 -6.75 -25.98
CA ALA A 233 21.06 -7.13 -27.39
C ALA A 233 19.85 -6.69 -28.21
N ASP A 234 18.75 -6.29 -27.56
CA ASP A 234 17.53 -5.88 -28.27
C ASP A 234 17.73 -4.51 -28.92
N THR A 235 17.56 -4.44 -30.23
CA THR A 235 17.63 -3.20 -31.03
C THR A 235 16.25 -2.71 -31.46
N GLU A 236 15.27 -3.58 -31.53
CA GLU A 236 13.94 -3.30 -32.06
C GLU A 236 12.97 -2.79 -30.99
N PHE A 237 13.05 -3.34 -29.80
CA PHE A 237 12.12 -3.05 -28.71
C PHE A 237 10.65 -3.12 -29.16
N THR A 238 10.26 -4.23 -29.76
CA THR A 238 8.92 -4.42 -30.31
C THR A 238 7.86 -4.28 -29.22
N PRO A 239 6.80 -3.47 -29.44
CA PRO A 239 5.75 -3.30 -28.45
C PRO A 239 4.90 -4.56 -28.30
N ILE A 240 4.50 -4.87 -27.05
CA ILE A 240 3.60 -5.97 -26.73
C ILE A 240 2.25 -5.40 -26.36
N LYS A 241 1.21 -5.71 -27.17
CA LYS A 241 -0.17 -5.33 -26.90
C LYS A 241 -0.73 -6.16 -25.75
N SER A 242 -1.23 -5.51 -24.71
CA SER A 242 -1.83 -6.15 -23.55
C SER A 242 -2.87 -5.24 -22.88
N LEU A 243 -3.60 -5.77 -21.91
CA LEU A 243 -4.52 -4.98 -21.10
C LEU A 243 -3.81 -3.84 -20.35
N LEU A 244 -2.53 -4.00 -20.01
CA LEU A 244 -1.72 -2.97 -19.34
C LEU A 244 -1.48 -1.73 -20.23
N CYS A 245 -1.74 -1.81 -21.53
CA CYS A 245 -1.64 -0.66 -22.42
C CYS A 245 -2.57 0.49 -21.99
N GLN A 246 -3.69 0.21 -21.33
CA GLN A 246 -4.61 1.24 -20.84
C GLN A 246 -4.00 2.10 -19.74
N TRP A 247 -3.03 1.57 -18.98
CA TRP A 247 -2.28 2.28 -17.93
C TRP A 247 -0.92 2.82 -18.41
N CYS A 248 -0.63 2.67 -19.73
CA CYS A 248 0.67 3.07 -20.24
C CYS A 248 0.73 4.58 -20.47
N ALA A 249 1.68 5.26 -19.83
CA ALA A 249 1.88 6.69 -19.97
C ALA A 249 2.43 7.11 -21.37
N TYR A 250 2.74 6.16 -22.25
CA TYR A 250 3.31 6.40 -23.57
C TYR A 250 2.35 6.07 -24.73
N GLN A 251 1.04 6.05 -24.47
CA GLN A 251 0.04 5.71 -25.49
C GLN A 251 0.11 6.67 -26.70
N ASP A 252 0.30 7.96 -26.43
CA ASP A 252 0.35 9.05 -27.40
C ASP A 252 1.46 8.92 -28.46
N ILE A 253 2.54 8.20 -28.13
CA ILE A 253 3.70 8.00 -29.00
C ILE A 253 3.93 6.52 -29.37
N CYS A 254 3.09 5.62 -28.86
CA CYS A 254 3.25 4.19 -29.11
C CYS A 254 2.63 3.78 -30.45
N PRO A 255 3.35 3.07 -31.34
CA PRO A 255 2.83 2.69 -32.66
C PRO A 255 1.55 1.84 -32.58
N ILE A 256 1.34 1.05 -31.51
CA ILE A 256 0.08 0.31 -31.30
C ILE A 256 -1.14 1.25 -31.26
N TRP A 257 -0.97 2.50 -30.78
CA TRP A 257 -2.06 3.47 -30.63
C TRP A 257 -2.08 4.54 -31.72
N THR A 258 -0.92 4.86 -32.29
CA THR A 258 -0.80 5.90 -33.32
C THR A 258 -0.99 5.38 -34.74
N GLU A 259 -0.63 4.12 -35.01
CA GLU A 259 -0.88 3.47 -36.28
C GLU A 259 -2.26 2.79 -36.21
N ARG A 260 -3.28 3.46 -36.81
CA ARG A 260 -4.63 2.92 -36.89
C ARG A 260 -4.65 1.70 -37.80
N THR A 261 -4.66 0.52 -37.20
CA THR A 261 -5.00 -0.74 -37.89
C THR A 261 -6.39 -1.21 -37.43
N PRO A 262 -7.15 -1.95 -38.21
CA PRO A 262 -8.45 -2.51 -37.81
C PRO A 262 -8.39 -3.33 -36.51
N GLU A 263 -7.23 -3.84 -36.15
CA GLU A 263 -6.97 -4.59 -34.90
C GLU A 263 -6.86 -3.68 -33.65
N THR A 264 -6.61 -2.38 -33.80
CA THR A 264 -6.55 -1.45 -32.68
C THR A 264 -7.92 -0.95 -32.22
N GLU A 265 -8.96 -1.10 -33.08
CA GLU A 265 -10.33 -0.70 -32.73
C GLU A 265 -11.06 -1.73 -31.86
N ALA A 266 -10.53 -2.97 -31.75
CA ALA A 266 -11.15 -4.07 -31.03
C ALA A 266 -10.43 -4.44 -29.71
N LEU A 267 -10.10 -3.48 -28.86
CA LEU A 267 -9.78 -3.80 -27.46
C LEU A 267 -11.09 -4.03 -26.70
N PRO A 268 -11.40 -5.27 -26.26
CA PRO A 268 -12.58 -5.46 -25.44
C PRO A 268 -12.42 -4.69 -24.13
N VAL A 269 -13.39 -3.84 -23.83
CA VAL A 269 -13.50 -3.08 -22.59
C VAL A 269 -13.73 -4.00 -21.36
N ASN A 270 -13.89 -5.31 -21.60
CA ASN A 270 -14.08 -6.29 -20.53
C ASN A 270 -12.75 -6.82 -20.00
N LEU A 271 -12.34 -6.27 -18.87
CA LEU A 271 -11.20 -6.73 -18.08
C LEU A 271 -11.54 -8.03 -17.33
N PRO A 272 -10.86 -9.17 -17.59
CA PRO A 272 -10.87 -10.26 -16.63
C PRO A 272 -9.95 -9.91 -15.44
N GLY A 273 -10.53 -9.64 -14.28
CA GLY A 273 -9.88 -9.86 -13.00
C GLY A 273 -8.83 -8.85 -12.54
N GLY A 274 -9.20 -7.59 -12.40
CA GLY A 274 -8.56 -6.68 -11.48
C GLY A 274 -9.61 -6.15 -10.51
N PHE A 275 -9.52 -6.48 -9.21
CA PHE A 275 -10.56 -6.29 -8.20
C PHE A 275 -11.82 -7.13 -8.47
N GLY A 276 -11.82 -8.33 -7.97
CA GLY A 276 -12.91 -9.29 -7.77
C GLY A 276 -14.21 -9.05 -8.54
N SER A 277 -14.29 -9.44 -9.79
CA SER A 277 -15.57 -9.72 -10.40
C SER A 277 -15.62 -11.18 -10.84
N LYS A 278 -15.81 -12.08 -9.88
CA LYS A 278 -16.63 -13.26 -10.14
C LYS A 278 -18.03 -12.87 -9.70
N GLY A 279 -18.91 -12.66 -10.70
CA GLY A 279 -20.33 -12.82 -10.63
C GLY A 279 -21.02 -12.30 -9.36
N VAL A 280 -20.95 -11.02 -9.08
CA VAL A 280 -21.85 -10.36 -8.15
C VAL A 280 -22.94 -9.74 -9.01
N SER A 281 -24.17 -10.21 -8.79
CA SER A 281 -25.36 -9.69 -9.43
C SER A 281 -25.52 -8.19 -9.09
N ALA A 282 -26.23 -7.44 -9.93
CA ALA A 282 -26.52 -6.01 -9.77
C ALA A 282 -27.24 -5.62 -8.45
N GLN A 283 -27.33 -6.51 -7.47
CA GLN A 283 -27.95 -6.32 -6.16
C GLN A 283 -26.95 -6.04 -5.04
N ASP A 284 -25.61 -6.16 -5.28
CA ASP A 284 -24.59 -5.91 -4.24
C ASP A 284 -24.02 -4.48 -4.30
N ASP A 285 -24.73 -3.54 -4.91
CA ASP A 285 -24.32 -2.13 -5.06
C ASP A 285 -24.51 -1.30 -3.76
N GLU A 286 -24.96 -1.92 -2.66
CA GLU A 286 -25.13 -1.28 -1.34
C GLU A 286 -23.86 -1.30 -0.46
N THR A 287 -22.77 -1.94 -0.85
CA THR A 287 -21.52 -2.00 -0.08
C THR A 287 -20.45 -1.02 -0.54
N ARG A 288 -20.81 0.06 -1.22
CA ARG A 288 -19.90 1.20 -1.49
C ARG A 288 -19.78 2.08 -0.24
N LEU A 289 -19.13 1.56 0.80
CA LEU A 289 -18.73 2.38 1.94
C LEU A 289 -17.62 3.33 1.47
N ASP A 290 -17.96 4.60 1.34
CA ASP A 290 -17.03 5.71 1.31
C ASP A 290 -16.13 5.64 2.56
N PHE A 291 -14.85 5.97 2.45
CA PHE A 291 -13.90 5.92 3.58
C PHE A 291 -14.37 6.75 4.77
N ARG A 292 -15.02 7.90 4.54
CA ARG A 292 -15.64 8.70 5.59
C ARG A 292 -16.79 7.96 6.25
N SER A 293 -17.63 7.26 5.50
CA SER A 293 -18.68 6.42 6.02
C SER A 293 -18.14 5.27 6.85
N PHE A 294 -17.04 4.63 6.40
CA PHE A 294 -16.34 3.60 7.16
C PHE A 294 -15.78 4.14 8.50
N LEU A 295 -15.05 5.27 8.47
CA LEU A 295 -14.55 5.91 9.69
C LEU A 295 -15.68 6.36 10.61
N ARG A 296 -16.76 6.89 10.04
CA ARG A 296 -17.94 7.29 10.77
C ARG A 296 -18.59 6.12 11.49
N GLU A 297 -18.79 4.99 10.80
CA GLU A 297 -19.39 3.80 11.41
C GLU A 297 -18.50 3.19 12.48
N ALA A 298 -17.21 3.03 12.21
CA ALA A 298 -16.24 2.56 13.18
C ALA A 298 -16.18 3.47 14.44
N LEU A 299 -16.25 4.78 14.25
CA LEU A 299 -16.29 5.76 15.35
C LEU A 299 -17.61 5.68 16.13
N LEU A 300 -18.76 5.62 15.45
CA LEU A 300 -20.07 5.50 16.08
C LEU A 300 -20.19 4.21 16.89
N GLU A 301 -19.68 3.09 16.41
CA GLU A 301 -19.71 1.82 17.13
C GLU A 301 -18.74 1.79 18.30
N ALA A 302 -17.56 2.38 18.17
CA ALA A 302 -16.64 2.54 19.29
C ALA A 302 -17.24 3.44 20.40
N ILE A 303 -17.94 4.48 20.02
CA ILE A 303 -18.66 5.37 20.96
C ILE A 303 -19.81 4.61 21.63
N ARG A 304 -20.55 3.76 20.93
CA ARG A 304 -21.59 2.91 21.50
C ARG A 304 -21.01 1.90 22.49
N ALA A 305 -19.92 1.23 22.12
CA ALA A 305 -19.24 0.31 23.00
C ALA A 305 -18.66 1.00 24.26
N ALA A 306 -18.17 2.23 24.14
CA ALA A 306 -17.75 3.05 25.28
C ALA A 306 -18.93 3.45 26.19
N ALA A 307 -20.11 3.73 25.63
CA ALA A 307 -21.33 4.03 26.38
C ALA A 307 -21.81 2.84 27.24
N GLU A 308 -21.64 1.61 26.76
CA GLU A 308 -22.02 0.39 27.48
C GLU A 308 -21.10 0.07 28.67
N THR A 309 -19.90 0.69 28.76
CA THR A 309 -18.91 0.43 29.81
C THR A 309 -18.92 1.41 30.99
N GLU A 310 -19.95 2.28 31.14
CA GLU A 310 -20.09 3.27 32.22
C GLU A 310 -18.88 4.24 32.39
N ALA A 311 -18.04 4.37 31.41
CA ALA A 311 -16.88 5.25 31.44
C ALA A 311 -17.28 6.71 31.16
N GLY A 312 -17.99 7.37 32.01
CA GLY A 312 -18.33 8.79 32.19
C GLY A 312 -18.31 9.80 31.01
N GLU A 313 -17.69 9.47 29.91
CA GLU A 313 -17.46 10.36 28.77
C GLU A 313 -18.46 10.15 27.60
N VAL A 314 -19.26 9.10 27.63
CA VAL A 314 -20.29 8.79 26.61
C VAL A 314 -21.56 8.33 27.30
N ARG A 315 -22.71 8.85 26.89
CA ARG A 315 -24.02 8.40 27.38
C ARG A 315 -25.02 8.26 26.24
N VAL A 316 -25.96 7.35 26.42
CA VAL A 316 -27.11 7.17 25.52
C VAL A 316 -28.35 7.68 26.26
N SER A 317 -29.10 8.58 25.65
CA SER A 317 -30.38 9.03 26.20
C SER A 317 -31.49 7.98 26.03
N GLU A 318 -32.62 8.10 26.76
CA GLU A 318 -33.75 7.16 26.68
C GLU A 318 -34.35 7.04 25.26
N ASP A 319 -34.19 8.07 24.44
CA ASP A 319 -34.61 8.09 23.03
C ASP A 319 -33.55 7.58 22.06
N GLY A 320 -32.42 7.03 22.58
CA GLY A 320 -31.37 6.42 21.79
C GLY A 320 -30.35 7.42 21.18
N GLN A 321 -30.37 8.67 21.62
CA GLN A 321 -29.37 9.65 21.15
C GLN A 321 -28.05 9.47 21.90
N LEU A 322 -26.95 9.61 21.19
CA LEU A 322 -25.58 9.52 21.71
C LEU A 322 -25.04 10.90 22.07
N TRP A 323 -24.51 11.03 23.29
CA TRP A 323 -23.88 12.24 23.78
C TRP A 323 -22.42 11.94 24.18
N VAL A 324 -21.50 12.83 23.84
CA VAL A 324 -20.07 12.72 24.18
C VAL A 324 -19.65 13.93 24.99
N HIS A 325 -18.91 13.71 26.07
CA HIS A 325 -18.30 14.75 26.87
C HIS A 325 -16.91 15.13 26.30
N LEU A 326 -16.66 16.42 26.15
CA LEU A 326 -15.34 16.94 25.72
C LEU A 326 -14.71 17.73 26.87
N ASP A 327 -13.45 17.45 27.16
CA ASP A 327 -12.69 18.06 28.26
C ASP A 327 -12.37 19.56 28.07
N GLU A 328 -12.56 20.12 26.86
CA GLU A 328 -12.39 21.55 26.60
C GLU A 328 -13.66 22.15 25.98
N PRO A 329 -14.09 23.35 26.47
CA PRO A 329 -15.21 24.06 25.86
C PRO A 329 -14.83 24.48 24.43
N THR A 330 -15.54 23.97 23.45
CA THR A 330 -15.52 24.50 22.09
C THR A 330 -16.22 25.86 22.10
N GLU A 331 -15.72 26.84 21.33
CA GLU A 331 -16.44 28.11 21.14
C GLU A 331 -17.89 27.80 20.70
N PRO A 332 -18.89 28.44 21.35
CA PRO A 332 -20.28 28.12 21.10
C PRO A 332 -20.67 28.54 19.67
N ASP A 333 -20.90 27.56 18.82
CA ASP A 333 -21.65 27.78 17.58
C ASP A 333 -23.13 27.69 17.92
N ALA A 334 -23.94 28.66 17.45
CA ALA A 334 -25.21 29.06 17.96
C ALA A 334 -26.40 28.07 17.77
N THR A 335 -26.15 26.79 17.52
CA THR A 335 -27.18 25.80 17.20
C THR A 335 -27.18 24.50 18.04
N ASN A 336 -26.24 24.31 18.97
CA ASN A 336 -26.26 23.16 19.88
C ASN A 336 -26.21 23.63 21.34
N GLU A 337 -27.31 23.42 22.10
CA GLU A 337 -27.34 23.62 23.54
C GLU A 337 -26.46 22.59 24.24
N ALA A 338 -25.17 22.92 24.43
CA ALA A 338 -24.27 22.16 25.25
C ALA A 338 -24.42 22.63 26.72
N ALA A 339 -25.20 21.91 27.50
CA ALA A 339 -25.13 22.04 28.95
C ALA A 339 -23.97 21.17 29.42
N ASP A 340 -23.00 21.77 30.13
CA ASP A 340 -21.90 21.12 30.86
C ASP A 340 -20.94 20.23 30.00
N GLY A 341 -20.52 20.67 28.83
CA GLY A 341 -19.51 19.98 28.03
C GLY A 341 -20.00 18.75 27.25
N TRP A 342 -21.29 18.43 27.31
CA TRP A 342 -21.88 17.34 26.55
C TRP A 342 -22.35 17.79 25.16
N ILE A 343 -21.95 17.08 24.11
CA ILE A 343 -22.33 17.33 22.72
C ILE A 343 -23.18 16.18 22.19
N LEU A 344 -24.34 16.51 21.64
CA LEU A 344 -25.17 15.54 20.90
C LEU A 344 -24.46 15.10 19.62
N LEU A 345 -24.32 13.80 19.40
CA LEU A 345 -23.69 13.24 18.22
C LEU A 345 -24.65 13.32 17.02
N SER A 346 -24.68 14.51 16.39
CA SER A 346 -25.26 14.75 15.08
C SER A 346 -24.21 14.55 13.98
N GLU A 347 -24.61 14.59 12.71
CA GLU A 347 -23.63 14.54 11.58
C GLU A 347 -22.61 15.70 11.61
N GLU A 348 -23.03 16.86 12.07
CA GLU A 348 -22.17 18.05 12.17
C GLU A 348 -21.18 17.91 13.33
N SER A 349 -21.64 17.43 14.50
CA SER A 349 -20.78 17.19 15.65
C SER A 349 -19.83 16.03 15.44
N LEU A 350 -20.22 14.98 14.69
CA LEU A 350 -19.34 13.90 14.28
C LEU A 350 -18.19 14.42 13.39
N SER A 351 -18.49 15.33 12.47
CA SER A 351 -17.47 16.00 11.64
C SER A 351 -16.53 16.88 12.46
N LEU A 352 -16.99 17.46 13.56
CA LEU A 352 -16.17 18.23 14.50
C LEU A 352 -15.27 17.30 15.32
N LEU A 353 -15.81 16.19 15.81
CA LEU A 353 -15.07 15.16 16.52
C LEU A 353 -13.97 14.53 15.65
N LEU A 354 -14.27 14.20 14.41
CA LEU A 354 -13.27 13.72 13.44
C LEU A 354 -12.14 14.75 13.25
N ARG A 355 -12.46 16.06 13.18
CA ARG A 355 -11.45 17.12 13.12
C ARG A 355 -10.60 17.26 14.41
N GLN A 356 -11.13 16.87 15.56
CA GLN A 356 -10.37 16.86 16.83
C GLN A 356 -9.46 15.63 16.93
N VAL A 357 -9.91 14.46 16.46
CA VAL A 357 -9.05 13.27 16.25
C VAL A 357 -7.88 13.62 15.34
N GLU A 358 -8.13 14.27 14.22
CA GLU A 358 -7.10 14.77 13.29
C GLU A 358 -6.09 15.73 13.95
N ARG A 359 -6.45 16.40 15.03
CA ARG A 359 -5.58 17.31 15.79
C ARG A 359 -4.87 16.66 16.96
N GLY A 360 -5.02 15.33 17.16
CA GLY A 360 -4.38 14.59 18.26
C GLY A 360 -4.87 14.96 19.65
N ARG A 361 -6.12 15.43 19.81
CA ARG A 361 -6.67 15.96 21.09
C ARG A 361 -7.59 14.98 21.82
N TRP A 362 -7.55 13.70 21.48
CA TRP A 362 -8.34 12.69 22.18
C TRP A 362 -7.59 12.09 23.36
N SER A 363 -8.32 11.72 24.42
CA SER A 363 -7.72 11.00 25.53
C SER A 363 -7.19 9.63 25.04
N ALA A 364 -6.06 9.19 25.60
CA ALA A 364 -5.46 7.90 25.26
C ALA A 364 -6.43 6.74 25.51
N GLU A 365 -7.39 6.90 26.41
CA GLU A 365 -8.39 5.89 26.78
C GLU A 365 -9.46 5.70 25.70
N ILE A 366 -9.94 6.76 25.06
CA ILE A 366 -10.89 6.68 23.93
C ILE A 366 -10.21 6.03 22.73
N VAL A 367 -8.96 6.40 22.45
CA VAL A 367 -8.16 5.79 21.38
C VAL A 367 -7.96 4.30 21.63
N GLU A 368 -7.62 3.89 22.84
CA GLU A 368 -7.44 2.47 23.21
C GLU A 368 -8.75 1.67 23.12
N LYS A 369 -9.90 2.25 23.46
CA LYS A 369 -11.22 1.61 23.31
C LYS A 369 -11.60 1.46 21.84
N LEU A 370 -11.34 2.48 21.01
CA LEU A 370 -11.54 2.42 19.57
C LEU A 370 -10.69 1.30 18.93
N GLU A 371 -9.42 1.22 19.32
CA GLU A 371 -8.51 0.18 18.85
C GLU A 371 -8.96 -1.22 19.29
N ARG A 372 -9.43 -1.36 20.51
CA ARG A 372 -9.93 -2.62 21.08
C ARG A 372 -11.20 -3.10 20.34
N TYR A 373 -12.08 -2.18 20.01
CA TYR A 373 -13.28 -2.46 19.23
C TYR A 373 -12.93 -2.90 17.80
N LEU A 374 -12.08 -2.16 17.10
CA LEU A 374 -11.61 -2.53 15.76
C LEU A 374 -10.87 -3.87 15.73
N ALA A 375 -10.18 -4.24 16.83
CA ALA A 375 -9.50 -5.52 16.98
C ALA A 375 -10.46 -6.71 17.23
N SER A 376 -11.70 -6.47 17.66
CA SER A 376 -12.70 -7.52 17.94
C SER A 376 -13.41 -8.06 16.69
N ASP A 377 -13.04 -7.60 15.49
CA ASP A 377 -13.61 -7.97 14.18
C ASP A 377 -15.15 -7.84 14.13
N PRO A 378 -15.71 -6.65 14.40
CA PRO A 378 -17.17 -6.43 14.36
C PRO A 378 -17.78 -6.55 12.96
N LEU A 379 -16.95 -6.62 11.91
CA LEU A 379 -17.37 -6.74 10.50
C LEU A 379 -17.22 -8.17 9.95
N GLY A 380 -16.73 -9.13 10.74
CA GLY A 380 -16.52 -10.54 10.33
C GLY A 380 -17.79 -11.34 10.05
N ASN A 381 -18.98 -10.78 10.26
CA ASN A 381 -20.28 -11.45 10.07
C ASN A 381 -21.18 -10.82 8.99
N ILE A 382 -20.64 -10.00 8.10
CA ILE A 382 -21.36 -9.60 6.90
C ILE A 382 -20.85 -10.42 5.72
N THR A 383 -21.42 -11.65 5.60
CA THR A 383 -21.29 -12.50 4.41
C THR A 383 -22.25 -12.05 3.34
#